data_eecdaa980c00f5f0781d4cb6552f73a0
#
_entry.id   eecdaa980c00f5f0781d4cb6552f73a0
#
_cell.length_a   1.000
_cell.length_b   1.000
_cell.length_c   1.000
_cell.angle_alpha   90.00
_cell.angle_beta   90.00
_cell.angle_gamma   90.00
#
_symmetry.space_group_name_H-M   'P 1'
#
loop_
_entity.id
_entity.type
_entity.pdbx_description
1 polymer ?
#
loop_
_entity_poly.entity_id
_entity_poly.type
_entity_poly.pdbx_seq_one_letter_code
_entity_poly.pdbx_strand_id
1 'polypeptide(L)'
;MLEQHNDLIERLLRDSLTRTSEFNGGWTFTNDGTLYFTVWDKDGSTFFSWSERQPSTGFDLDTDCDSVAAYVLTTQLGAKRAMALHFDVPRFPRKIDQLHPSWVADKTPWPPTLLYHRIDNPSIRFYSNIPSIAVPITHAMQDDLEDLLKKYMA
;
A
#
# COMPACT_ATOMS: atom_id res chain seq x y z
N MET A 1 13.04 -4.14 7.14
CA MET A 1 11.59 -4.04 6.98
C MET A 1 11.15 -4.38 5.56
N LEU A 2 11.53 -3.59 4.57
CA LEU A 2 11.17 -3.87 3.18
C LEU A 2 11.72 -5.21 2.67
N GLU A 3 12.94 -5.57 3.08
CA GLU A 3 13.57 -6.84 2.72
C GLU A 3 12.75 -8.08 3.10
N GLN A 4 11.97 -8.01 4.18
CA GLN A 4 11.10 -9.09 4.62
C GLN A 4 9.99 -9.39 3.61
N HIS A 5 9.72 -8.46 2.70
CA HIS A 5 8.65 -8.55 1.72
C HIS A 5 9.14 -8.88 0.31
N ASN A 6 10.44 -9.19 0.13
CA ASN A 6 11.00 -9.47 -1.19
C ASN A 6 10.28 -10.62 -1.92
N ASP A 7 9.97 -11.71 -1.21
CA ASP A 7 9.26 -12.85 -1.81
C ASP A 7 7.84 -12.47 -2.24
N LEU A 8 7.17 -11.65 -1.44
CA LEU A 8 5.84 -11.14 -1.76
C LEU A 8 5.88 -10.27 -3.01
N ILE A 9 6.84 -9.36 -3.08
CA ILE A 9 7.04 -8.49 -4.23
C ILE A 9 7.33 -9.31 -5.49
N GLU A 10 8.21 -10.30 -5.41
CA GLU A 10 8.50 -11.19 -6.54
C GLU A 10 7.27 -11.93 -7.04
N ARG A 11 6.46 -12.48 -6.12
CA ARG A 11 5.21 -13.16 -6.49
C ARG A 11 4.27 -12.24 -7.25
N LEU A 12 4.09 -11.02 -6.76
CA LEU A 12 3.17 -10.05 -7.37
C LEU A 12 3.66 -9.53 -8.72
N LEU A 13 4.98 -9.46 -8.91
CA LEU A 13 5.56 -8.98 -10.17
C LEU A 13 5.70 -10.08 -11.24
N ARG A 14 5.64 -11.35 -10.83
CA ARG A 14 5.86 -12.46 -11.75
C ARG A 14 4.82 -12.44 -12.88
N ASP A 15 5.32 -12.55 -14.12
CA ASP A 15 4.49 -12.53 -15.35
C ASP A 15 3.68 -11.24 -15.55
N SER A 16 3.88 -10.23 -14.70
CA SER A 16 3.34 -8.89 -14.91
C SER A 16 4.32 -8.08 -15.77
N LEU A 17 3.81 -7.06 -16.45
CA LEU A 17 4.62 -6.14 -17.23
C LEU A 17 5.09 -4.95 -16.39
N THR A 18 4.98 -5.04 -15.07
CA THR A 18 5.41 -3.99 -14.16
C THR A 18 6.93 -3.88 -14.15
N ARG A 19 7.43 -2.69 -14.45
CA ARG A 19 8.85 -2.37 -14.43
C ARG A 19 9.25 -1.93 -13.04
N THR A 20 10.43 -2.40 -12.59
CA THR A 20 11.00 -2.10 -11.28
C THR A 20 12.35 -1.44 -11.45
N SER A 21 12.62 -0.38 -10.70
CA SER A 21 13.93 0.25 -10.64
C SER A 21 14.23 0.76 -9.23
N GLU A 22 15.51 0.95 -8.91
CA GLU A 22 15.91 1.55 -7.65
C GLU A 22 15.59 3.03 -7.62
N PHE A 23 15.12 3.51 -6.46
CA PHE A 23 14.84 4.91 -6.24
C PHE A 23 14.85 5.22 -4.74
N ASN A 24 15.61 6.25 -4.34
CA ASN A 24 15.63 6.77 -2.97
C ASN A 24 15.94 5.71 -1.90
N GLY A 25 16.84 4.77 -2.20
CA GLY A 25 17.17 3.66 -1.30
C GLY A 25 16.13 2.55 -1.22
N GLY A 26 15.12 2.61 -2.07
CA GLY A 26 14.07 1.59 -2.18
C GLY A 26 13.80 1.28 -3.65
N TRP A 27 12.50 1.14 -3.97
CA TRP A 27 12.06 0.69 -5.29
C TRP A 27 10.95 1.56 -5.83
N THR A 28 10.91 1.72 -7.14
CA THR A 28 9.77 2.30 -7.84
C THR A 28 9.22 1.31 -8.87
N PHE A 29 7.90 1.31 -9.04
CA PHE A 29 7.16 0.38 -9.88
C PHE A 29 6.24 1.15 -10.82
N THR A 30 6.22 0.77 -12.08
CA THR A 30 5.32 1.37 -13.07
C THR A 30 5.00 0.38 -14.18
N ASN A 31 3.78 0.43 -14.70
CA ASN A 31 3.37 -0.36 -15.87
C ASN A 31 3.64 0.40 -17.18
N ASP A 32 3.43 1.71 -17.17
CA ASP A 32 3.35 2.54 -18.38
C ASP A 32 4.32 3.73 -18.40
N GLY A 33 5.11 3.92 -17.34
CA GLY A 33 5.98 5.07 -17.22
C GLY A 33 5.25 6.38 -16.89
N THR A 34 3.97 6.30 -16.52
CA THR A 34 3.15 7.47 -16.20
C THR A 34 2.76 7.51 -14.73
N LEU A 35 2.26 6.39 -14.19
CA LEU A 35 1.91 6.26 -12.78
C LEU A 35 2.98 5.45 -12.06
N TYR A 36 3.53 6.02 -11.01
CA TYR A 36 4.61 5.43 -10.24
C TYR A 36 4.16 5.15 -8.81
N PHE A 37 4.48 3.95 -8.34
CA PHE A 37 4.36 3.57 -6.95
C PHE A 37 5.78 3.36 -6.41
N THR A 38 6.14 4.10 -5.37
CA THR A 38 7.49 4.09 -4.80
C THR A 38 7.43 3.67 -3.35
N VAL A 39 8.39 2.85 -2.92
CA VAL A 39 8.47 2.35 -1.55
C VAL A 39 9.92 2.36 -1.07
N TRP A 40 10.14 2.82 0.17
CA TRP A 40 11.46 2.81 0.82
C TRP A 40 11.33 2.72 2.33
N ASP A 41 12.39 2.24 2.97
CA ASP A 41 12.51 2.23 4.42
C ASP A 41 13.35 3.41 4.90
N LYS A 42 12.96 3.96 6.06
CA LYS A 42 13.74 4.96 6.77
C LYS A 42 13.35 5.00 8.24
N ASP A 43 14.35 4.94 9.12
CA ASP A 43 14.16 5.10 10.57
C ASP A 43 13.09 4.17 11.18
N GLY A 44 13.06 2.91 10.73
CA GLY A 44 12.15 1.89 11.25
C GLY A 44 10.74 1.92 10.67
N SER A 45 10.49 2.78 9.67
CA SER A 45 9.21 2.86 8.98
C SER A 45 9.37 2.60 7.50
N THR A 46 8.30 2.15 6.86
CA THR A 46 8.19 1.99 5.41
C THR A 46 7.30 3.10 4.86
N PHE A 47 7.79 3.79 3.84
CA PHE A 47 7.15 4.93 3.19
C PHE A 47 6.67 4.53 1.81
N PHE A 48 5.46 5.00 1.45
CA PHE A 48 4.84 4.74 0.16
C PHE A 48 4.45 6.05 -0.50
N SER A 49 4.69 6.15 -1.80
CA SER A 49 4.35 7.33 -2.61
C SER A 49 3.66 6.91 -3.89
N TRP A 50 2.63 7.65 -4.27
CA TRP A 50 1.96 7.54 -5.56
C TRP A 50 2.18 8.84 -6.30
N SER A 51 2.72 8.77 -7.52
CA SER A 51 3.06 9.96 -8.29
C SER A 51 2.81 9.74 -9.77
N GLU A 52 2.67 10.85 -10.51
CA GLU A 52 2.52 10.84 -11.95
C GLU A 52 3.79 11.35 -12.63
N ARG A 53 4.11 10.80 -13.82
CA ARG A 53 5.19 11.21 -14.72
C ARG A 53 6.59 10.88 -14.24
N GLN A 54 6.87 10.94 -12.95
CA GLN A 54 8.19 10.63 -12.37
C GLN A 54 8.05 10.15 -10.94
N PRO A 55 8.98 9.32 -10.43
CA PRO A 55 9.02 8.95 -9.02
C PRO A 55 9.16 10.19 -8.12
N SER A 56 8.60 10.12 -6.91
CA SER A 56 8.62 11.21 -5.95
C SER A 56 9.26 10.80 -4.63
N THR A 57 10.01 11.71 -4.01
CA THR A 57 10.53 11.56 -2.65
C THR A 57 9.53 12.00 -1.59
N GLY A 58 8.43 12.65 -1.97
CA GLY A 58 7.29 12.85 -1.08
C GLY A 58 6.63 11.52 -0.75
N PHE A 59 5.84 11.46 0.33
CA PHE A 59 5.14 10.24 0.69
C PHE A 59 3.69 10.51 1.07
N ASP A 60 2.84 9.51 0.82
CA ASP A 60 1.40 9.59 1.01
C ASP A 60 0.92 8.67 2.12
N LEU A 61 1.74 7.69 2.49
CA LEU A 61 1.47 6.74 3.55
C LEU A 61 2.80 6.26 4.14
N ASP A 62 2.84 6.11 5.47
CA ASP A 62 3.96 5.47 6.16
C ASP A 62 3.48 4.61 7.32
N THR A 63 4.23 3.56 7.61
CA THR A 63 3.92 2.65 8.69
C THR A 63 5.18 2.06 9.31
N ASP A 64 5.12 1.85 10.63
CA ASP A 64 6.11 1.08 11.38
C ASP A 64 5.66 -0.38 11.60
N CYS A 65 4.56 -0.77 11.00
CA CYS A 65 3.97 -2.10 11.15
C CYS A 65 4.17 -2.93 9.88
N ASP A 66 4.94 -4.03 9.97
CA ASP A 66 5.24 -4.90 8.83
C ASP A 66 3.99 -5.50 8.19
N SER A 67 2.98 -5.84 8.99
CA SER A 67 1.75 -6.40 8.43
C SER A 67 1.01 -5.37 7.58
N VAL A 68 0.95 -4.11 8.00
CA VAL A 68 0.37 -3.04 7.18
C VAL A 68 1.13 -2.91 5.86
N ALA A 69 2.46 -2.87 5.91
CA ALA A 69 3.28 -2.78 4.71
C ALA A 69 2.99 -3.92 3.73
N ALA A 70 2.82 -5.15 4.21
CA ALA A 70 2.48 -6.30 3.38
C ALA A 70 1.14 -6.13 2.65
N TYR A 71 0.12 -5.60 3.33
CA TYR A 71 -1.18 -5.35 2.72
C TYR A 71 -1.14 -4.20 1.71
N VAL A 72 -0.38 -3.14 1.99
CA VAL A 72 -0.20 -2.04 1.03
C VAL A 72 0.49 -2.56 -0.24
N LEU A 73 1.58 -3.31 -0.10
CA LEU A 73 2.28 -3.92 -1.24
C LEU A 73 1.35 -4.84 -2.04
N THR A 74 0.60 -5.71 -1.36
CA THR A 74 -0.29 -6.66 -2.01
C THR A 74 -1.36 -5.95 -2.83
N THR A 75 -2.03 -4.96 -2.26
CA THR A 75 -3.10 -4.24 -2.95
C THR A 75 -2.57 -3.38 -4.10
N GLN A 76 -1.44 -2.72 -3.91
CA GLN A 76 -0.89 -1.81 -4.92
C GLN A 76 -0.18 -2.52 -6.06
N LEU A 77 0.71 -3.46 -5.77
CA LEU A 77 1.36 -4.26 -6.80
C LEU A 77 0.39 -5.25 -7.43
N GLY A 78 -0.55 -5.77 -6.64
CA GLY A 78 -1.63 -6.62 -7.16
C GLY A 78 -2.52 -5.89 -8.17
N ALA A 79 -2.85 -4.63 -7.90
CA ALA A 79 -3.61 -3.81 -8.85
C ALA A 79 -2.83 -3.57 -10.16
N LYS A 80 -1.52 -3.32 -10.06
CA LYS A 80 -0.67 -3.19 -11.25
C LYS A 80 -0.60 -4.49 -12.04
N ARG A 81 -0.47 -5.63 -11.36
CA ARG A 81 -0.50 -6.96 -11.98
C ARG A 81 -1.82 -7.20 -12.71
N ALA A 82 -2.93 -6.92 -12.06
CA ALA A 82 -4.26 -7.10 -12.63
C ALA A 82 -4.46 -6.22 -13.86
N MET A 83 -3.97 -5.00 -13.85
CA MET A 83 -4.02 -4.09 -14.99
C MET A 83 -3.23 -4.67 -16.18
N ALA A 84 -2.02 -5.17 -15.92
CA ALA A 84 -1.17 -5.76 -16.95
C ALA A 84 -1.74 -7.05 -17.53
N LEU A 85 -2.39 -7.88 -16.72
CA LEU A 85 -2.92 -9.19 -17.12
C LEU A 85 -4.42 -9.19 -17.41
N HIS A 86 -5.09 -8.03 -17.32
CA HIS A 86 -6.49 -7.81 -17.66
C HIS A 86 -7.48 -8.67 -16.88
N PHE A 87 -7.39 -8.64 -15.54
CA PHE A 87 -8.40 -9.24 -14.68
C PHE A 87 -8.90 -8.28 -13.61
N ASP A 88 -10.08 -8.59 -13.05
CA ASP A 88 -10.70 -7.76 -12.02
C ASP A 88 -10.01 -7.93 -10.66
N VAL A 89 -9.94 -6.84 -9.91
CA VAL A 89 -9.40 -6.79 -8.55
C VAL A 89 -10.51 -6.56 -7.53
N PRO A 90 -10.28 -6.92 -6.25
CA PRO A 90 -11.19 -6.52 -5.18
C PRO A 90 -11.36 -5.01 -5.15
N ARG A 91 -12.59 -4.57 -4.91
CA ARG A 91 -12.92 -3.15 -4.73
C ARG A 91 -13.31 -2.91 -3.29
N PHE A 92 -12.71 -1.91 -2.69
CA PHE A 92 -12.95 -1.54 -1.30
C PHE A 92 -13.54 -0.13 -1.21
N PRO A 93 -14.32 0.17 -0.16
CA PRO A 93 -14.75 1.54 0.11
C PRO A 93 -13.56 2.50 0.20
N ARG A 94 -13.75 3.77 -0.19
CA ARG A 94 -12.66 4.75 -0.30
C ARG A 94 -12.89 6.04 0.47
N LYS A 95 -14.11 6.26 0.99
CA LYS A 95 -14.46 7.50 1.69
C LYS A 95 -14.18 7.35 3.17
N ILE A 96 -13.80 8.45 3.82
CA ILE A 96 -13.49 8.44 5.25
C ILE A 96 -14.67 8.02 6.12
N ASP A 97 -15.89 8.32 5.72
CA ASP A 97 -17.10 7.88 6.40
C ASP A 97 -17.39 6.38 6.20
N GLN A 98 -16.64 5.72 5.33
CA GLN A 98 -16.71 4.28 5.08
C GLN A 98 -15.54 3.51 5.73
N LEU A 99 -14.78 4.16 6.61
CA LEU A 99 -13.71 3.52 7.36
C LEU A 99 -14.22 2.25 8.02
N HIS A 100 -13.44 1.15 7.95
CA HIS A 100 -13.86 -0.11 8.57
C HIS A 100 -14.08 0.07 10.07
N PRO A 101 -15.17 -0.49 10.65
CA PRO A 101 -15.53 -0.26 12.06
C PRO A 101 -14.49 -0.70 13.09
N SER A 102 -13.56 -1.60 12.73
CA SER A 102 -12.47 -2.03 13.61
C SER A 102 -11.30 -1.04 13.66
N TRP A 103 -11.38 0.06 12.91
CA TRP A 103 -10.34 1.09 12.82
C TRP A 103 -10.83 2.45 13.28
N VAL A 104 -9.89 3.28 13.73
CA VAL A 104 -10.09 4.69 14.08
C VAL A 104 -9.11 5.54 13.27
N ALA A 105 -9.55 6.70 12.84
CA ALA A 105 -8.71 7.71 12.20
C ALA A 105 -8.61 8.93 13.13
N ASP A 106 -7.43 9.19 13.68
CA ASP A 106 -7.19 10.29 14.60
C ASP A 106 -6.49 11.44 13.89
N LYS A 107 -6.82 12.67 14.33
CA LYS A 107 -6.12 13.86 13.88
C LYS A 107 -4.67 13.86 14.37
N THR A 108 -3.79 14.41 13.54
CA THR A 108 -2.38 14.60 13.86
C THR A 108 -2.04 16.09 13.89
N PRO A 109 -0.84 16.48 14.44
CA PRO A 109 -0.36 17.86 14.34
C PRO A 109 -0.08 18.32 12.89
N TRP A 110 -0.13 17.44 11.91
CA TRP A 110 0.21 17.72 10.51
C TRP A 110 -0.98 17.47 9.57
N PRO A 111 -2.06 18.30 9.60
CA PRO A 111 -3.15 18.14 8.66
C PRO A 111 -2.64 18.25 7.20
N PRO A 112 -3.21 17.52 6.23
CA PRO A 112 -4.37 16.62 6.36
C PRO A 112 -4.03 15.19 6.80
N THR A 113 -2.83 14.92 7.30
CA THR A 113 -2.41 13.58 7.72
C THR A 113 -3.23 13.08 8.91
N LEU A 114 -3.75 11.86 8.82
CA LEU A 114 -4.45 11.16 9.89
C LEU A 114 -3.65 9.93 10.33
N LEU A 115 -3.79 9.57 11.60
CA LEU A 115 -3.30 8.30 12.14
C LEU A 115 -4.44 7.28 12.12
N TYR A 116 -4.28 6.23 11.33
CA TYR A 116 -5.21 5.09 11.26
C TYR A 116 -4.66 3.97 12.13
N HIS A 117 -5.48 3.47 13.06
CA HIS A 117 -5.07 2.34 13.89
C HIS A 117 -6.26 1.43 14.23
N ARG A 118 -5.97 0.17 14.48
CA ARG A 118 -6.99 -0.78 14.91
C ARG A 118 -7.37 -0.50 16.36
N ILE A 119 -8.66 -0.65 16.66
CA ILE A 119 -9.19 -0.41 18.01
C ILE A 119 -8.68 -1.48 18.97
N ASP A 120 -8.65 -2.75 18.55
CA ASP A 120 -8.24 -3.89 19.37
C ASP A 120 -6.72 -4.03 19.52
N ASN A 121 -5.95 -3.42 18.61
CA ASN A 121 -4.48 -3.45 18.66
C ASN A 121 -3.92 -2.20 18.00
N PRO A 122 -3.71 -1.09 18.77
CA PRO A 122 -3.25 0.18 18.22
C PRO A 122 -1.85 0.18 17.61
N SER A 123 -1.06 -0.88 17.84
CA SER A 123 0.24 -1.04 17.16
C SER A 123 0.11 -1.40 15.68
N ILE A 124 -1.07 -1.86 15.26
CA ILE A 124 -1.41 -2.03 13.84
C ILE A 124 -1.93 -0.69 13.36
N ARG A 125 -1.06 0.09 12.74
CA ARG A 125 -1.28 1.50 12.44
C ARG A 125 -0.50 1.98 11.23
N PHE A 126 -0.98 3.07 10.66
CA PHE A 126 -0.27 3.80 9.61
C PHE A 126 -0.74 5.26 9.57
N TYR A 127 0.11 6.12 9.02
CA TYR A 127 -0.23 7.50 8.73
C TYR A 127 -0.52 7.66 7.24
N SER A 128 -1.51 8.47 6.89
CA SER A 128 -1.76 8.85 5.51
C SER A 128 -2.46 10.20 5.41
N ASN A 129 -2.16 10.94 4.35
CA ASN A 129 -2.82 12.19 4.01
C ASN A 129 -3.90 12.03 2.94
N ILE A 130 -4.13 10.79 2.47
CA ILE A 130 -5.07 10.51 1.37
C ILE A 130 -6.07 9.43 1.79
N PRO A 131 -7.31 9.81 2.21
CA PRO A 131 -8.32 8.84 2.64
C PRO A 131 -8.66 7.78 1.59
N SER A 132 -8.65 8.13 0.32
CA SER A 132 -8.96 7.18 -0.77
C SER A 132 -7.90 6.09 -0.95
N ILE A 133 -6.71 6.27 -0.38
CA ILE A 133 -5.67 5.24 -0.28
C ILE A 133 -5.80 4.50 1.05
N ALA A 134 -6.00 5.23 2.15
CA ALA A 134 -6.01 4.69 3.51
C ALA A 134 -7.22 3.81 3.81
N VAL A 135 -8.42 4.25 3.48
CA VAL A 135 -9.65 3.52 3.81
C VAL A 135 -9.70 2.13 3.18
N PRO A 136 -9.33 1.92 1.90
CA PRO A 136 -9.25 0.59 1.32
C PRO A 136 -8.34 -0.37 2.08
N ILE A 137 -7.23 0.10 2.64
CA ILE A 137 -6.30 -0.72 3.41
C ILE A 137 -6.98 -1.28 4.67
N THR A 138 -7.80 -0.48 5.36
CA THR A 138 -8.53 -0.94 6.55
C THR A 138 -9.50 -2.06 6.24
N HIS A 139 -10.12 -2.05 5.06
CA HIS A 139 -11.00 -3.13 4.59
C HIS A 139 -10.22 -4.34 4.11
N ALA A 140 -9.13 -4.13 3.36
CA ALA A 140 -8.29 -5.22 2.88
C ALA A 140 -7.70 -6.05 4.03
N MET A 141 -7.36 -5.41 5.14
CA MET A 141 -6.79 -6.06 6.32
C MET A 141 -7.79 -6.91 7.12
N GLN A 142 -9.04 -6.98 6.71
CA GLN A 142 -10.02 -7.92 7.26
C GLN A 142 -9.85 -9.34 6.71
N ASP A 143 -9.28 -9.48 5.53
CA ASP A 143 -8.94 -10.76 4.94
C ASP A 143 -7.58 -11.23 5.47
N ASP A 144 -7.40 -12.54 5.59
CA ASP A 144 -6.07 -13.12 5.72
C ASP A 144 -5.22 -12.76 4.50
N LEU A 145 -3.92 -12.50 4.70
CA LEU A 145 -3.06 -12.02 3.62
C LEU A 145 -2.99 -13.00 2.44
N GLU A 146 -2.90 -14.31 2.71
CA GLU A 146 -2.88 -15.31 1.64
C GLU A 146 -4.20 -15.38 0.87
N ASP A 147 -5.32 -15.22 1.55
CA ASP A 147 -6.63 -15.17 0.89
C ASP A 147 -6.77 -13.92 0.02
N LEU A 148 -6.32 -12.77 0.52
CA LEU A 148 -6.29 -11.54 -0.24
C LEU A 148 -5.37 -11.68 -1.46
N LEU A 149 -4.17 -12.22 -1.25
CA LEU A 149 -3.18 -12.40 -2.31
C LEU A 149 -3.71 -13.24 -3.47
N LYS A 150 -4.47 -14.31 -3.20
CA LYS A 150 -5.10 -15.14 -4.23
C LYS A 150 -6.00 -14.35 -5.16
N LYS A 151 -6.66 -13.31 -4.65
CA LYS A 151 -7.53 -12.44 -5.45
C LYS A 151 -6.77 -11.60 -6.47
N TYR A 152 -5.48 -11.39 -6.25
CA TYR A 152 -4.60 -10.65 -7.14
C TYR A 152 -3.71 -11.55 -8.02
N MET A 153 -3.75 -12.87 -7.80
CA MET A 153 -2.92 -13.84 -8.54
C MET A 153 -3.68 -14.56 -9.65
N ALA A 154 -4.96 -14.28 -9.78
CA ALA A 154 -5.80 -14.90 -10.81
C ALA A 154 -5.36 -14.57 -12.24
#